data_af098255543c28d78cc97504c6f0c06a
#
_entry.id   af098255543c28d78cc97504c6f0c06a
#
_cell.length_a   1.000
_cell.length_b   1.000
_cell.length_c   1.000
_cell.angle_alpha   90.00
_cell.angle_beta   90.00
_cell.angle_gamma   90.00
#
_symmetry.space_group_name_H-M   'P 1'
#
loop_
_entity.id
_entity.type
_entity.pdbx_description
1 polymer ?
#
loop_
_entity_poly.entity_id
_entity_poly.type
_entity_poly.pdbx_seq_one_letter_code
_entity_poly.pdbx_strand_id
1 'polypeptide(L)'
;MNILALDTSSRHCSVCLQRESHQFIRRDDGSVSHSRHLLALIQQSLDEAELCLEQLDAIAVVKGPGSFTGLRIGIAVTQGLAFAQQIPVIAVSSLAV
;
A
#
# COMPACT_ATOMS: atom_id res chain seq x y z
N MET A 1 0.59 -0.13 -16.66
CA MET A 1 0.71 0.85 -15.55
C MET A 1 1.03 0.13 -14.25
N ASN A 2 1.98 0.63 -13.51
CA ASN A 2 2.41 0.02 -12.25
C ASN A 2 1.78 0.78 -11.08
N ILE A 3 0.92 0.11 -10.32
CA ILE A 3 0.19 0.73 -9.21
C ILE A 3 0.38 -0.09 -7.95
N LEU A 4 0.75 0.59 -6.87
CA LEU A 4 0.83 0.00 -5.55
C LEU A 4 -0.40 0.43 -4.76
N ALA A 5 -1.19 -0.52 -4.27
CA ALA A 5 -2.38 -0.24 -3.49
C ALA A 5 -2.19 -0.74 -2.06
N LEU A 6 -2.49 0.11 -1.09
CA LEU A 6 -2.32 -0.18 0.33
C LEU A 6 -3.66 -0.09 1.04
N ASP A 7 -3.99 -1.10 1.83
CA ASP A 7 -5.20 -1.10 2.64
C ASP A 7 -4.84 -1.44 4.09
N THR A 8 -4.92 -0.44 4.95
CA THR A 8 -4.70 -0.58 6.39
C THR A 8 -5.96 -0.23 7.17
N SER A 9 -7.12 -0.29 6.53
CA SER A 9 -8.38 0.12 7.13
C SER A 9 -8.95 -0.89 8.12
N SER A 10 -8.40 -2.08 8.19
CA SER A 10 -8.84 -3.13 9.11
C SER A 10 -7.67 -3.58 9.99
N ARG A 11 -7.89 -4.64 10.80
CA ARG A 11 -6.84 -5.21 11.63
C ARG A 11 -5.70 -5.78 10.77
N HIS A 12 -6.05 -6.27 9.61
CA HIS A 12 -5.08 -6.79 8.65
C HIS A 12 -4.66 -5.68 7.72
N CYS A 13 -3.39 -5.65 7.36
CA CYS A 13 -2.98 -4.77 6.29
C CYS A 13 -2.72 -5.61 5.04
N SER A 14 -3.04 -5.05 3.90
CA SER A 14 -2.82 -5.73 2.64
C SER A 14 -2.17 -4.79 1.64
N VAL A 15 -1.38 -5.38 0.76
CA VAL A 15 -0.68 -4.67 -0.30
C VAL A 15 -0.97 -5.40 -1.60
N CYS A 16 -1.38 -4.65 -2.60
CA CYS A 16 -1.57 -5.18 -3.94
C CYS A 16 -0.72 -4.37 -4.89
N LEU A 17 0.18 -5.04 -5.59
CA LEU A 17 1.00 -4.40 -6.61
C LEU A 17 0.53 -4.89 -7.98
N GLN A 18 0.13 -3.94 -8.82
CA GLN A 18 -0.28 -4.26 -10.18
C GLN A 18 0.84 -3.85 -11.15
N ARG A 19 1.27 -4.82 -11.94
CA ARG A 19 2.22 -4.59 -13.02
C ARG A 19 1.57 -5.06 -14.30
N GLU A 20 1.08 -4.11 -15.10
CA GLU A 20 0.32 -4.39 -16.32
C GLU A 20 -0.90 -5.26 -16.01
N SER A 21 -0.94 -6.50 -16.51
CA SER A 21 -2.06 -7.42 -16.25
C SER A 21 -1.82 -8.36 -15.07
N HIS A 22 -0.66 -8.28 -14.42
CA HIS A 22 -0.31 -9.13 -13.29
C HIS A 22 -0.56 -8.43 -11.97
N GLN A 23 -1.00 -9.19 -10.96
CA GLN A 23 -1.24 -8.68 -9.62
C GLN A 23 -0.47 -9.51 -8.60
N PHE A 24 0.18 -8.83 -7.66
CA PHE A 24 0.93 -9.44 -6.57
C PHE A 24 0.29 -8.98 -5.27
N ILE A 25 -0.32 -9.90 -4.53
CA ILE A 25 -1.08 -9.58 -3.33
C ILE A 25 -0.39 -10.15 -2.11
N ARG A 26 -0.18 -9.32 -1.11
CA ARG A 26 0.38 -9.71 0.19
C ARG A 26 -0.56 -9.24 1.28
N ARG A 27 -0.73 -10.07 2.29
CA ARG A 27 -1.63 -9.76 3.40
C ARG A 27 -0.97 -10.17 4.71
N ASP A 28 -1.15 -9.31 5.71
CA ASP A 28 -0.68 -9.55 7.07
C ASP A 28 -1.86 -10.05 7.91
N ASP A 29 -1.56 -10.90 8.92
CA ASP A 29 -2.58 -11.44 9.81
C ASP A 29 -2.92 -10.52 10.98
N GLY A 30 -2.28 -9.35 11.06
CA GLY A 30 -2.54 -8.37 12.10
C GLY A 30 -1.86 -8.64 13.43
N SER A 31 -0.95 -9.60 13.48
CA SER A 31 -0.31 -10.01 14.74
C SER A 31 0.85 -9.11 15.16
N VAL A 32 1.31 -8.20 14.30
CA VAL A 32 2.48 -7.35 14.57
C VAL A 32 2.16 -5.91 14.16
N SER A 33 3.05 -4.99 14.50
CA SER A 33 2.90 -3.56 14.20
C SER A 33 2.72 -3.32 12.69
N HIS A 34 1.66 -2.56 12.35
CA HIS A 34 1.32 -2.26 10.97
C HIS A 34 2.45 -1.61 10.19
N SER A 35 3.14 -0.63 10.79
CA SER A 35 4.14 0.14 10.06
C SER A 35 5.29 -0.73 9.58
N ARG A 36 5.77 -1.61 10.46
CA ARG A 36 6.89 -2.49 10.14
C ARG A 36 6.49 -3.53 9.09
N HIS A 37 5.32 -4.16 9.29
CA HIS A 37 4.84 -5.17 8.35
C HIS A 37 4.47 -4.59 7.00
N LEU A 38 3.89 -3.39 7.01
CA LEU A 38 3.50 -2.73 5.77
C LEU A 38 4.72 -2.49 4.87
N LEU A 39 5.79 -1.96 5.43
CA LEU A 39 7.01 -1.73 4.65
C LEU A 39 7.61 -3.04 4.13
N ALA A 40 7.59 -4.09 4.95
CA ALA A 40 8.08 -5.40 4.52
C ALA A 40 7.23 -5.98 3.39
N LEU A 41 5.91 -5.86 3.49
CA LEU A 41 5.00 -6.34 2.45
C LEU A 41 5.21 -5.57 1.14
N ILE A 42 5.42 -4.27 1.21
CA ILE A 42 5.70 -3.45 0.03
C ILE A 42 7.00 -3.93 -0.62
N GLN A 43 8.04 -4.11 0.16
CA GLN A 43 9.33 -4.55 -0.39
C GLN A 43 9.22 -5.93 -1.01
N GLN A 44 8.53 -6.86 -0.36
CA GLN A 44 8.33 -8.20 -0.89
C GLN A 44 7.56 -8.16 -2.21
N SER A 45 6.54 -7.31 -2.30
CA SER A 45 5.74 -7.18 -3.51
C SER A 45 6.58 -6.63 -4.66
N LEU A 46 7.38 -5.62 -4.38
CA LEU A 46 8.28 -5.05 -5.39
C LEU A 46 9.30 -6.06 -5.89
N ASP A 47 9.89 -6.82 -4.97
CA ASP A 47 10.87 -7.84 -5.32
C ASP A 47 10.24 -8.92 -6.18
N GLU A 48 9.05 -9.36 -5.82
CA GLU A 48 8.34 -10.40 -6.58
C GLU A 48 7.98 -9.93 -7.98
N ALA A 49 7.60 -8.66 -8.11
CA ALA A 49 7.25 -8.07 -9.41
C ALA A 49 8.46 -7.62 -10.21
N GLU A 50 9.65 -7.68 -9.61
CA GLU A 50 10.89 -7.18 -10.22
C GLU A 50 10.79 -5.70 -10.57
N LEU A 51 10.21 -4.92 -9.66
CA LEU A 51 10.05 -3.48 -9.81
C LEU A 51 10.79 -2.72 -8.72
N CYS A 52 11.25 -1.52 -9.05
CA CYS A 52 11.74 -0.56 -8.08
C CYS A 52 10.64 0.43 -7.76
N LEU A 53 10.72 1.05 -6.58
CA LEU A 53 9.72 2.01 -6.14
C LEU A 53 9.54 3.15 -7.15
N GLU A 54 10.63 3.62 -7.73
CA GLU A 54 10.63 4.71 -8.70
C GLU A 54 9.93 4.36 -10.01
N GLN A 55 9.66 3.08 -10.25
CA GLN A 55 8.95 2.63 -11.45
C GLN A 55 7.44 2.63 -11.28
N LEU A 56 6.93 2.98 -10.10
CA LEU A 56 5.50 3.04 -9.84
C LEU A 56 4.90 4.28 -10.50
N ASP A 57 3.74 4.11 -11.11
CA ASP A 57 3.01 5.21 -11.72
C ASP A 57 2.08 5.92 -10.74
N ALA A 58 1.60 5.19 -9.74
CA ALA A 58 0.73 5.74 -8.71
C ALA A 58 0.71 4.85 -7.48
N ILE A 59 0.35 5.45 -6.33
CA ILE A 59 0.11 4.71 -5.10
C ILE A 59 -1.32 5.00 -4.67
N ALA A 60 -2.13 3.95 -4.49
CA ALA A 60 -3.49 4.07 -4.00
C ALA A 60 -3.51 3.67 -2.52
N VAL A 61 -4.22 4.43 -1.71
CA VAL A 61 -4.36 4.15 -0.28
C VAL A 61 -5.82 4.25 0.12
N VAL A 62 -6.29 3.27 0.91
CA VAL A 62 -7.64 3.30 1.46
C VAL A 62 -7.64 4.26 2.65
N LYS A 63 -8.47 5.30 2.59
CA LYS A 63 -8.50 6.36 3.59
C LYS A 63 -9.58 6.19 4.66
N GLY A 64 -10.39 5.16 4.58
CA GLY A 64 -11.40 4.87 5.58
C GLY A 64 -12.80 4.77 5.01
N PRO A 65 -13.81 4.57 5.85
CA PRO A 65 -13.72 4.39 7.30
C PRO A 65 -13.08 3.07 7.70
N GLY A 66 -12.50 3.02 8.91
CA GLY A 66 -11.87 1.82 9.41
C GLY A 66 -11.06 2.09 10.66
N SER A 67 -10.07 1.25 10.93
CA SER A 67 -9.19 1.40 12.08
C SER A 67 -8.43 2.73 12.01
N PHE A 68 -8.59 3.57 13.04
CA PHE A 68 -7.99 4.89 13.06
C PHE A 68 -6.46 4.83 12.99
N THR A 69 -5.87 3.96 13.80
CA THR A 69 -4.41 3.82 13.87
C THR A 69 -3.87 3.27 12.55
N GLY A 70 -4.50 2.22 12.03
CA GLY A 70 -4.08 1.62 10.77
C GLY A 70 -4.14 2.60 9.62
N LEU A 71 -5.22 3.39 9.54
CA LEU A 71 -5.36 4.38 8.48
C LEU A 71 -4.26 5.44 8.54
N ARG A 72 -3.92 5.91 9.74
CA ARG A 72 -2.85 6.89 9.90
C ARG A 72 -1.52 6.35 9.43
N ILE A 73 -1.22 5.11 9.77
CA ILE A 73 0.03 4.47 9.37
C ILE A 73 0.10 4.32 7.86
N GLY A 74 -0.99 3.84 7.23
CA GLY A 74 -1.04 3.67 5.78
C GLY A 74 -0.86 4.99 5.05
N ILE A 75 -1.54 6.04 5.50
CA ILE A 75 -1.43 7.36 4.89
C ILE A 75 -0.02 7.92 5.07
N ALA A 76 0.55 7.80 6.26
CA ALA A 76 1.90 8.30 6.51
C ALA A 76 2.94 7.60 5.65
N VAL A 77 2.89 6.29 5.56
CA VAL A 77 3.80 5.51 4.72
C VAL A 77 3.65 5.92 3.25
N THR A 78 2.39 6.02 2.79
CA THR A 78 2.10 6.39 1.41
C THR A 78 2.66 7.78 1.08
N GLN A 79 2.43 8.76 1.96
CA GLN A 79 2.92 10.11 1.74
C GLN A 79 4.45 10.15 1.70
N GLY A 80 5.11 9.41 2.58
CA GLY A 80 6.56 9.35 2.59
C GLY A 80 7.13 8.77 1.31
N LEU A 81 6.58 7.66 0.86
CA LEU A 81 7.03 7.01 -0.38
C LEU A 81 6.76 7.90 -1.60
N ALA A 82 5.56 8.47 -1.66
CA ALA A 82 5.16 9.29 -2.79
C ALA A 82 5.99 10.55 -2.87
N PHE A 83 6.25 11.19 -1.73
CA PHE A 83 7.06 12.41 -1.70
C PHE A 83 8.48 12.13 -2.17
N ALA A 84 9.09 11.05 -1.69
CA ALA A 84 10.46 10.71 -2.04
C ALA A 84 10.65 10.46 -3.53
N GLN A 85 9.64 9.86 -4.18
CA GLN A 85 9.72 9.48 -5.59
C GLN A 85 8.86 10.36 -6.51
N GLN A 86 8.17 11.37 -5.95
CA GLN A 86 7.27 12.24 -6.70
C GLN A 86 6.20 11.46 -7.45
N ILE A 87 5.59 10.50 -6.77
CA ILE A 87 4.57 9.63 -7.33
C ILE A 87 3.19 10.12 -6.91
N PRO A 88 2.19 10.18 -7.83
CA PRO A 88 0.82 10.58 -7.46
C PRO A 88 0.19 9.63 -6.45
N VAL A 89 -0.59 10.18 -5.53
CA VAL A 89 -1.33 9.39 -4.54
C VAL A 89 -2.82 9.50 -4.84
N ILE A 90 -3.49 8.34 -4.85
CA ILE A 90 -4.93 8.25 -5.03
C ILE A 90 -5.52 7.74 -3.72
N ALA A 91 -6.39 8.54 -3.10
CA ALA A 91 -7.07 8.15 -1.87
C ALA A 91 -8.44 7.57 -2.21
N VAL A 92 -8.73 6.39 -1.66
CA VAL A 92 -9.97 5.67 -1.94
C VAL A 92 -10.71 5.43 -0.63
N SER A 93 -12.04 5.67 -0.62
CA SER A 93 -12.86 5.33 0.53
C SER A 93 -13.12 3.83 0.55
N SER A 94 -13.03 3.21 1.75
CA SER A 94 -13.33 1.79 1.87
C SER A 94 -14.80 1.47 1.54
N LEU A 95 -15.68 2.45 1.58
CA LEU A 95 -17.08 2.27 1.20
C LEU A 95 -17.29 2.28 -0.30
N ALA A 96 -16.32 2.72 -1.07
CA ALA A 96 -16.40 2.80 -2.51
C ALA A 96 -15.94 1.53 -3.22
N VAL A 97 -15.48 0.56 -2.48
CA VAL A 97 -14.92 -0.70 -3.03
C VAL A 97 -15.95 -1.83 -3.14
#